data_8a4730473a5e812373a9fe54fb3e7d01
#
_entry.id   8a4730473a5e812373a9fe54fb3e7d01
#
_cell.length_a   1.000
_cell.length_b   1.000
_cell.length_c   1.000
_cell.angle_alpha   90.00
_cell.angle_beta   90.00
_cell.angle_gamma   90.00
#
_symmetry.space_group_name_H-M   'P 1'
#
loop_
_entity.id
_entity.type
_entity.pdbx_description
1 polymer ?
#
loop_
_entity_poly.entity_id
_entity_poly.type
_entity_poly.pdbx_seq_one_letter_code
_entity_poly.pdbx_strand_id
1 'polypeptide(L)'
;NLIDTPGHVDFSYEVSRAMAACEGALLVVDATQGVEAQTLAHAYKAVAENLEIIPVINKVDLPAADVDGTRQQIEEVIGLPADDAVLASAKSGLGTGEVLEAVIARIPAPRGERDVPLRALIFDAVYNIYRGVIVFVRVKDGILRRGQRVMMMTTGMRYEAVEIGTLKPEMVPCDELAAGEVGYVICNIKT
;
A
#
# COMPACT_ATOMS: atom_id res chain seq x y z
N ASN A 1 7.65 -2.39 2.55
CA ASN A 1 6.54 -1.72 3.24
C ASN A 1 5.22 -2.33 2.79
N LEU A 2 4.29 -2.49 3.72
CA LEU A 2 2.91 -2.91 3.46
C LEU A 2 1.98 -1.77 3.84
N ILE A 3 0.99 -1.50 2.99
CA ILE A 3 -0.09 -0.54 3.25
C ILE A 3 -1.39 -1.34 3.23
N ASP A 4 -2.08 -1.40 4.37
CA ASP A 4 -3.41 -1.99 4.45
C ASP A 4 -4.45 -0.97 3.97
N THR A 5 -5.43 -1.44 3.20
CA THR A 5 -6.48 -0.59 2.66
C THR A 5 -7.85 -1.15 3.02
N PRO A 6 -8.81 -0.29 3.41
CA PRO A 6 -10.17 -0.76 3.64
C PRO A 6 -10.80 -1.30 2.35
N GLY A 7 -11.49 -2.45 2.44
CA GLY A 7 -12.13 -3.07 1.29
C GLY A 7 -13.46 -2.43 0.86
N HIS A 8 -14.08 -1.57 1.70
CA HIS A 8 -15.39 -1.00 1.43
C HIS A 8 -15.34 0.13 0.40
N VAL A 9 -16.33 0.19 -0.48
CA VAL A 9 -16.40 1.17 -1.59
C VAL A 9 -16.40 2.63 -1.16
N ASP A 10 -16.86 2.93 0.04
CA ASP A 10 -16.87 4.30 0.60
C ASP A 10 -15.46 4.87 0.80
N PHE A 11 -14.44 4.01 0.94
CA PHE A 11 -13.04 4.39 1.11
C PHE A 11 -12.25 4.37 -0.21
N SER A 12 -12.95 4.50 -1.32
CA SER A 12 -12.33 4.39 -2.64
C SER A 12 -11.27 5.46 -2.93
N TYR A 13 -11.36 6.62 -2.27
CA TYR A 13 -10.37 7.69 -2.38
C TYR A 13 -9.07 7.34 -1.64
N GLU A 14 -9.17 6.85 -0.40
CA GLU A 14 -8.05 6.40 0.41
C GLU A 14 -7.32 5.24 -0.29
N VAL A 15 -8.06 4.27 -0.82
CA VAL A 15 -7.52 3.15 -1.59
C VAL A 15 -6.72 3.64 -2.81
N SER A 16 -7.25 4.60 -3.57
CA SER A 16 -6.55 5.14 -4.75
C SER A 16 -5.24 5.85 -4.37
N ARG A 17 -5.22 6.59 -3.27
CA ARG A 17 -4.01 7.27 -2.78
C ARG A 17 -2.96 6.27 -2.29
N ALA A 18 -3.39 5.23 -1.58
CA ALA A 18 -2.51 4.15 -1.14
C ALA A 18 -1.89 3.42 -2.34
N MET A 19 -2.71 3.06 -3.35
CA MET A 19 -2.24 2.42 -4.58
C MET A 19 -1.20 3.26 -5.32
N ALA A 20 -1.37 4.58 -5.44
CA ALA A 20 -0.41 5.48 -6.06
C ALA A 20 0.97 5.51 -5.33
N ALA A 21 1.02 5.04 -4.08
CA ALA A 21 2.24 4.91 -3.31
C ALA A 21 2.92 3.53 -3.45
N CYS A 22 2.30 2.57 -4.14
CA CYS A 22 2.76 1.17 -4.22
C CYS A 22 3.32 0.82 -5.61
N GLU A 23 4.07 -0.27 -5.69
CA GLU A 23 4.53 -0.93 -6.91
C GLU A 23 3.69 -2.16 -7.25
N GLY A 24 2.98 -2.70 -6.29
CA GLY A 24 2.12 -3.86 -6.46
C GLY A 24 1.01 -3.93 -5.42
N ALA A 25 0.08 -4.84 -5.64
CA ALA A 25 -1.07 -5.06 -4.78
C ALA A 25 -1.33 -6.56 -4.59
N LEU A 26 -1.72 -6.94 -3.39
CA LEU A 26 -2.30 -8.25 -3.13
C LEU A 26 -3.81 -8.15 -3.32
N LEU A 27 -4.35 -8.90 -4.29
CA LEU A 27 -5.78 -9.03 -4.50
C LEU A 27 -6.30 -10.21 -3.68
N VAL A 28 -6.77 -9.92 -2.47
CA VAL A 28 -7.25 -10.95 -1.54
C VAL A 28 -8.72 -11.25 -1.81
N VAL A 29 -9.02 -12.48 -2.21
CA VAL A 29 -10.38 -12.96 -2.53
C VAL A 29 -10.77 -14.05 -1.52
N ASP A 30 -11.98 -13.96 -0.98
CA ASP A 30 -12.54 -14.96 -0.09
C ASP A 30 -13.01 -16.18 -0.89
N ALA A 31 -12.42 -17.36 -0.63
CA ALA A 31 -12.77 -18.61 -1.32
C ALA A 31 -14.22 -19.07 -1.10
N THR A 32 -14.92 -18.51 -0.13
CA THR A 32 -16.34 -18.87 0.16
C THR A 32 -17.33 -17.93 -0.52
N GLN A 33 -16.88 -16.74 -0.95
CA GLN A 33 -17.74 -15.72 -1.56
C GLN A 33 -17.39 -15.44 -3.02
N GLY A 34 -16.14 -15.74 -3.41
CA GLY A 34 -15.62 -15.44 -4.74
C GLY A 34 -15.40 -13.95 -4.98
N VAL A 35 -15.42 -13.55 -6.25
CA VAL A 35 -15.20 -12.16 -6.68
C VAL A 35 -16.46 -11.32 -6.46
N GLU A 36 -16.38 -10.37 -5.55
CA GLU A 36 -17.44 -9.40 -5.28
C GLU A 36 -17.24 -8.11 -6.10
N ALA A 37 -18.29 -7.27 -6.19
CA ALA A 37 -18.26 -6.00 -6.92
C ALA A 37 -17.14 -5.06 -6.46
N GLN A 38 -16.88 -5.01 -5.15
CA GLN A 38 -15.79 -4.21 -4.56
C GLN A 38 -14.40 -4.75 -4.94
N THR A 39 -14.24 -6.07 -4.98
CA THR A 39 -13.01 -6.74 -5.44
C THR A 39 -12.69 -6.31 -6.87
N LEU A 40 -13.68 -6.35 -7.75
CA LEU A 40 -13.57 -5.94 -9.14
C LEU A 40 -13.20 -4.45 -9.27
N ALA A 41 -13.87 -3.58 -8.52
CA ALA A 41 -13.61 -2.14 -8.55
C ALA A 41 -12.17 -1.79 -8.10
N HIS A 42 -11.65 -2.49 -7.09
CA HIS A 42 -10.28 -2.28 -6.63
C HIS A 42 -9.24 -2.90 -7.59
N ALA A 43 -9.53 -4.06 -8.18
CA ALA A 43 -8.66 -4.65 -9.19
C ALA A 43 -8.47 -3.73 -10.40
N TYR A 44 -9.56 -3.15 -10.93
CA TYR A 44 -9.46 -2.19 -12.05
C TYR A 44 -8.67 -0.93 -11.69
N LYS A 45 -8.76 -0.44 -10.46
CA LYS A 45 -7.92 0.68 -10.02
C LYS A 45 -6.44 0.30 -9.98
N ALA A 46 -6.12 -0.88 -9.45
CA ALA A 46 -4.74 -1.37 -9.42
C ALA A 46 -4.16 -1.53 -10.85
N VAL A 47 -4.95 -2.04 -11.80
CA VAL A 47 -4.58 -2.12 -13.22
C VAL A 47 -4.35 -0.72 -13.80
N ALA A 48 -5.23 0.24 -13.52
CA ALA A 48 -5.10 1.61 -14.02
C ALA A 48 -3.83 2.32 -13.50
N GLU A 49 -3.36 1.97 -12.30
CA GLU A 49 -2.11 2.46 -11.71
C GLU A 49 -0.87 1.65 -12.16
N ASN A 50 -1.04 0.67 -13.06
CA ASN A 50 0.01 -0.25 -13.54
C ASN A 50 0.72 -1.00 -12.41
N LEU A 51 -0.01 -1.41 -11.38
CA LEU A 51 0.53 -2.21 -10.30
C LEU A 51 0.69 -3.66 -10.71
N GLU A 52 1.75 -4.33 -10.23
CA GLU A 52 1.82 -5.78 -10.24
C GLU A 52 0.77 -6.35 -9.28
N ILE A 53 -0.13 -7.19 -9.77
CA ILE A 53 -1.23 -7.73 -8.96
C ILE A 53 -0.98 -9.22 -8.70
N ILE A 54 -0.96 -9.59 -7.41
CA ILE A 54 -0.80 -10.96 -6.96
C ILE A 54 -2.15 -11.43 -6.41
N PRO A 55 -2.87 -12.35 -7.08
CA PRO A 55 -4.08 -12.94 -6.54
C PRO A 55 -3.76 -13.83 -5.32
N VAL A 56 -4.52 -13.64 -4.25
CA VAL A 56 -4.45 -14.45 -3.03
C VAL A 56 -5.86 -14.95 -2.70
N ILE A 57 -6.05 -16.25 -2.71
CA ILE A 57 -7.32 -16.90 -2.37
C ILE A 57 -7.27 -17.25 -0.89
N ASN A 58 -8.03 -16.52 -0.09
CA ASN A 58 -8.04 -16.63 1.37
C ASN A 58 -9.21 -17.49 1.86
N LYS A 59 -9.11 -17.93 3.12
CA LYS A 59 -10.09 -18.79 3.82
C LYS A 59 -10.22 -20.19 3.22
N VAL A 60 -9.14 -20.71 2.64
CA VAL A 60 -9.13 -22.07 2.05
C VAL A 60 -9.27 -23.18 3.08
N ASP A 61 -9.18 -22.87 4.38
CA ASP A 61 -9.40 -23.77 5.51
C ASP A 61 -10.89 -24.05 5.79
N LEU A 62 -11.80 -23.27 5.20
CA LEU A 62 -13.23 -23.42 5.46
C LEU A 62 -13.83 -24.52 4.56
N PRO A 63 -14.79 -25.32 5.09
CA PRO A 63 -15.45 -26.38 4.30
C PRO A 63 -16.23 -25.89 3.08
N ALA A 64 -16.65 -24.62 3.09
CA ALA A 64 -17.39 -23.99 1.99
C ALA A 64 -16.45 -23.30 0.96
N ALA A 65 -15.13 -23.44 1.09
CA ALA A 65 -14.19 -22.84 0.17
C ALA A 65 -14.24 -23.51 -1.21
N ASP A 66 -14.46 -22.71 -2.25
CA ASP A 66 -14.40 -23.13 -3.66
C ASP A 66 -13.21 -22.43 -4.33
N VAL A 67 -12.04 -23.07 -4.24
CA VAL A 67 -10.79 -22.53 -4.79
C VAL A 67 -10.83 -22.48 -6.30
N ASP A 68 -11.30 -23.54 -6.97
CA ASP A 68 -11.30 -23.64 -8.42
C ASP A 68 -12.30 -22.67 -9.04
N GLY A 69 -13.51 -22.57 -8.47
CA GLY A 69 -14.49 -21.57 -8.89
C GLY A 69 -14.02 -20.14 -8.64
N THR A 70 -13.27 -19.88 -7.56
CA THR A 70 -12.69 -18.56 -7.30
C THR A 70 -11.60 -18.20 -8.32
N ARG A 71 -10.72 -19.14 -8.69
CA ARG A 71 -9.73 -18.94 -9.76
C ARG A 71 -10.40 -18.59 -11.08
N GLN A 72 -11.39 -19.38 -11.48
CA GLN A 72 -12.14 -19.12 -12.71
C GLN A 72 -12.79 -17.73 -12.71
N GLN A 73 -13.37 -17.30 -11.59
CA GLN A 73 -13.95 -15.95 -11.47
C GLN A 73 -12.90 -14.86 -11.60
N ILE A 74 -11.70 -15.01 -10.99
CA ILE A 74 -10.61 -14.03 -11.14
C ILE A 74 -10.22 -13.89 -12.62
N GLU A 75 -10.12 -15.00 -13.34
CA GLU A 75 -9.75 -14.99 -14.76
C GLU A 75 -10.85 -14.42 -15.66
N GLU A 76 -12.09 -14.89 -15.50
CA GLU A 76 -13.19 -14.51 -16.37
C GLU A 76 -13.74 -13.11 -16.10
N VAL A 77 -13.80 -12.71 -14.81
CA VAL A 77 -14.45 -11.45 -14.41
C VAL A 77 -13.45 -10.30 -14.31
N ILE A 78 -12.24 -10.57 -13.80
CA ILE A 78 -11.20 -9.54 -13.61
C ILE A 78 -10.23 -9.51 -14.81
N GLY A 79 -9.99 -10.66 -15.43
CA GLY A 79 -9.04 -10.82 -16.54
C GLY A 79 -7.59 -10.97 -16.07
N LEU A 80 -7.37 -11.39 -14.83
CA LEU A 80 -6.03 -11.64 -14.28
C LEU A 80 -5.74 -13.14 -14.28
N PRO A 81 -4.51 -13.58 -14.64
CA PRO A 81 -4.11 -14.98 -14.48
C PRO A 81 -4.23 -15.42 -13.01
N ALA A 82 -4.84 -16.56 -12.76
CA ALA A 82 -5.05 -17.07 -11.41
C ALA A 82 -4.55 -18.50 -11.17
N ASP A 83 -3.90 -19.12 -12.17
CA ASP A 83 -3.31 -20.45 -12.03
C ASP A 83 -2.28 -20.52 -10.89
N ASP A 84 -1.49 -19.46 -10.74
CA ASP A 84 -0.47 -19.28 -9.71
C ASP A 84 -0.94 -18.43 -8.50
N ALA A 85 -2.27 -18.28 -8.33
CA ALA A 85 -2.84 -17.61 -7.17
C ALA A 85 -2.40 -18.29 -5.87
N VAL A 86 -1.93 -17.49 -4.91
CA VAL A 86 -1.47 -18.03 -3.63
C VAL A 86 -2.66 -18.42 -2.77
N LEU A 87 -2.65 -19.66 -2.27
CA LEU A 87 -3.70 -20.15 -1.37
C LEU A 87 -3.34 -19.84 0.07
N ALA A 88 -4.24 -19.21 0.80
CA ALA A 88 -3.98 -18.76 2.15
C ALA A 88 -5.16 -18.95 3.11
N SER A 89 -4.84 -18.99 4.39
CA SER A 89 -5.80 -18.81 5.48
C SER A 89 -5.16 -17.88 6.52
N ALA A 90 -5.60 -16.65 6.55
CA ALA A 90 -5.11 -15.66 7.52
C ALA A 90 -5.39 -16.12 8.97
N LYS A 91 -6.45 -16.90 9.18
CA LYS A 91 -6.82 -17.44 10.51
C LYS A 91 -5.82 -18.48 11.02
N SER A 92 -5.40 -19.40 10.16
CA SER A 92 -4.50 -20.50 10.54
C SER A 92 -3.02 -20.21 10.29
N GLY A 93 -2.71 -19.14 9.51
CA GLY A 93 -1.37 -18.82 9.05
C GLY A 93 -0.93 -19.61 7.81
N LEU A 94 -1.78 -20.48 7.28
CA LEU A 94 -1.51 -21.24 6.06
C LEU A 94 -1.26 -20.27 4.89
N GLY A 95 -0.23 -20.52 4.10
CA GLY A 95 0.09 -19.75 2.91
C GLY A 95 0.72 -18.38 3.17
N THR A 96 0.88 -17.94 4.44
CA THR A 96 1.45 -16.60 4.75
C THR A 96 2.88 -16.47 4.26
N GLY A 97 3.71 -17.51 4.40
CA GLY A 97 5.07 -17.51 3.88
C GLY A 97 5.10 -17.38 2.36
N GLU A 98 4.26 -18.11 1.67
CA GLU A 98 4.13 -18.12 0.21
C GLU A 98 3.64 -16.76 -0.32
N VAL A 99 2.75 -16.07 0.38
CA VAL A 99 2.35 -14.69 0.06
C VAL A 99 3.55 -13.75 0.14
N LEU A 100 4.36 -13.83 1.19
CA LEU A 100 5.55 -12.99 1.35
C LEU A 100 6.61 -13.29 0.28
N GLU A 101 6.85 -14.56 -0.03
CA GLU A 101 7.76 -14.96 -1.10
C GLU A 101 7.25 -14.45 -2.48
N ALA A 102 5.95 -14.54 -2.75
CA ALA A 102 5.37 -14.01 -3.98
C ALA A 102 5.54 -12.48 -4.08
N VAL A 103 5.37 -11.75 -2.97
CA VAL A 103 5.64 -10.30 -2.92
C VAL A 103 7.09 -9.99 -3.29
N ILE A 104 8.05 -10.72 -2.70
CA ILE A 104 9.49 -10.50 -2.95
C ILE A 104 9.86 -10.85 -4.39
N ALA A 105 9.29 -11.93 -4.93
CA ALA A 105 9.63 -12.43 -6.25
C ALA A 105 8.99 -11.64 -7.41
N ARG A 106 7.75 -11.13 -7.22
CA ARG A 106 6.94 -10.58 -8.31
C ARG A 106 6.83 -9.06 -8.28
N ILE A 107 6.73 -8.44 -7.10
CA ILE A 107 6.60 -6.99 -7.03
C ILE A 107 7.96 -6.33 -7.29
N PRO A 108 8.05 -5.43 -8.29
CA PRO A 108 9.30 -4.77 -8.60
C PRO A 108 9.77 -3.86 -7.45
N ALA A 109 11.08 -3.72 -7.31
CA ALA A 109 11.65 -2.78 -6.37
C ALA A 109 11.20 -1.33 -6.70
N PRO A 110 11.04 -0.47 -5.69
CA PRO A 110 10.70 0.92 -5.89
C PRO A 110 11.73 1.63 -6.77
N ARG A 111 11.24 2.40 -7.73
CA ARG A 111 12.07 3.25 -8.59
C ARG A 111 12.27 4.59 -7.91
N GLY A 112 13.43 5.22 -8.15
CA GLY A 112 13.76 6.56 -7.66
C GLY A 112 15.27 6.77 -7.58
N GLU A 113 15.68 8.01 -7.65
CA GLU A 113 17.09 8.39 -7.57
C GLU A 113 17.38 9.09 -6.25
N ARG A 114 18.47 8.70 -5.58
CA ARG A 114 18.83 9.23 -4.26
C ARG A 114 19.48 10.63 -4.34
N ASP A 115 20.28 10.87 -5.37
CA ASP A 115 21.14 12.07 -5.48
C ASP A 115 20.50 13.21 -6.31
N VAL A 116 19.18 13.31 -6.25
CA VAL A 116 18.37 14.35 -6.91
C VAL A 116 17.52 15.10 -5.89
N PRO A 117 16.89 16.24 -6.26
CA PRO A 117 15.99 16.95 -5.34
C PRO A 117 14.87 16.09 -4.82
N LEU A 118 14.54 16.26 -3.53
CA LEU A 118 13.46 15.54 -2.85
C LEU A 118 12.13 15.72 -3.57
N ARG A 119 11.48 14.60 -3.86
CA ARG A 119 10.06 14.51 -4.21
C ARG A 119 9.42 13.41 -3.37
N ALA A 120 8.36 13.73 -2.66
CA ALA A 120 7.61 12.78 -1.87
C ALA A 120 6.12 12.87 -2.18
N LEU A 121 5.45 11.73 -2.21
CA LEU A 121 4.02 11.61 -2.36
C LEU A 121 3.37 11.49 -0.98
N ILE A 122 2.44 12.38 -0.67
CA ILE A 122 1.57 12.24 0.49
C ILE A 122 0.43 11.31 0.10
N PHE A 123 0.28 10.19 0.79
CA PHE A 123 -0.82 9.27 0.52
C PHE A 123 -1.85 9.21 1.65
N ASP A 124 -1.48 9.66 2.87
CA ASP A 124 -2.42 9.76 3.97
C ASP A 124 -1.99 10.82 4.99
N ALA A 125 -2.90 11.26 5.87
CA ALA A 125 -2.61 12.16 6.97
C ALA A 125 -3.61 11.96 8.11
N VAL A 126 -3.10 11.99 9.35
CA VAL A 126 -3.92 11.91 10.55
C VAL A 126 -3.64 13.09 11.46
N TYR A 127 -4.66 13.54 12.19
CA TYR A 127 -4.51 14.58 13.18
C TYR A 127 -4.34 13.97 14.59
N ASN A 128 -3.27 14.35 15.26
CA ASN A 128 -3.01 13.97 16.64
C ASN A 128 -3.05 15.22 17.52
N ILE A 129 -3.80 15.18 18.61
CA ILE A 129 -4.00 16.35 19.50
C ILE A 129 -2.71 16.87 20.18
N TYR A 130 -1.69 16.00 20.30
CA TYR A 130 -0.41 16.34 20.92
C TYR A 130 0.69 16.67 19.91
N ARG A 131 0.65 16.07 18.72
CA ARG A 131 1.71 16.15 17.71
C ARG A 131 1.30 16.94 16.45
N GLY A 132 0.04 17.38 16.39
CA GLY A 132 -0.50 18.05 15.21
C GLY A 132 -0.76 17.09 14.04
N VAL A 133 -0.62 17.57 12.82
CA VAL A 133 -0.81 16.75 11.61
C VAL A 133 0.41 15.86 11.40
N ILE A 134 0.15 14.56 11.35
CA ILE A 134 1.11 13.52 10.95
C ILE A 134 0.80 13.15 9.51
N VAL A 135 1.77 13.31 8.63
CA VAL A 135 1.62 13.07 7.20
C VAL A 135 2.35 11.78 6.84
N PHE A 136 1.68 10.85 6.17
CA PHE A 136 2.30 9.63 5.66
C PHE A 136 2.78 9.86 4.23
N VAL A 137 4.04 9.54 3.99
CA VAL A 137 4.71 9.85 2.73
C VAL A 137 5.44 8.64 2.15
N ARG A 138 5.46 8.57 0.83
CA ARG A 138 6.38 7.77 0.05
C ARG A 138 7.41 8.70 -0.60
N VAL A 139 8.69 8.53 -0.30
CA VAL A 139 9.76 9.25 -1.00
C VAL A 139 9.90 8.68 -2.41
N LYS A 140 9.61 9.48 -3.42
CA LYS A 140 9.75 9.09 -4.84
C LYS A 140 11.18 9.29 -5.31
N ASP A 141 11.81 10.44 -4.97
CA ASP A 141 13.18 10.77 -5.31
C ASP A 141 13.85 11.55 -4.18
N GLY A 142 15.18 11.54 -4.18
CA GLY A 142 15.99 12.27 -3.21
C GLY A 142 15.99 11.63 -1.83
N ILE A 143 16.26 12.43 -0.84
CA ILE A 143 16.30 12.04 0.57
C ILE A 143 15.56 13.10 1.38
N LEU A 144 14.62 12.67 2.20
CA LEU A 144 13.99 13.50 3.22
C LEU A 144 14.78 13.36 4.52
N ARG A 145 15.19 14.48 5.11
CA ARG A 145 15.93 14.49 6.37
C ARG A 145 15.18 15.23 7.46
N ARG A 146 15.39 14.81 8.69
CA ARG A 146 14.91 15.54 9.87
C ARG A 146 15.49 16.96 9.88
N GLY A 147 14.65 17.96 10.18
CA GLY A 147 15.00 19.38 10.17
C GLY A 147 15.05 20.01 8.77
N GLN A 148 14.85 19.25 7.71
CA GLN A 148 14.84 19.76 6.35
C GLN A 148 13.61 20.63 6.08
N ARG A 149 13.78 21.73 5.31
CA ARG A 149 12.65 22.51 4.80
C ARG A 149 12.07 21.82 3.58
N VAL A 150 10.77 21.54 3.64
CA VAL A 150 9.97 20.93 2.57
C VAL A 150 8.93 21.93 2.07
N MET A 151 8.55 21.81 0.81
CA MET A 151 7.51 22.64 0.20
C MET A 151 6.34 21.75 -0.24
N MET A 152 5.15 22.12 0.15
CA MET A 152 3.92 21.53 -0.39
C MET A 152 3.70 22.04 -1.81
N MET A 153 3.80 21.15 -2.79
CA MET A 153 3.80 21.55 -4.22
C MET A 153 2.48 22.23 -4.63
N THR A 154 1.36 21.83 -4.06
CA THR A 154 0.03 22.38 -4.40
C THR A 154 -0.16 23.80 -3.89
N THR A 155 0.34 24.12 -2.67
CA THR A 155 0.11 25.42 -2.03
C THR A 155 1.33 26.35 -2.10
N GLY A 156 2.50 25.81 -2.39
CA GLY A 156 3.78 26.53 -2.33
C GLY A 156 4.26 26.82 -0.88
N MET A 157 3.50 26.41 0.14
CA MET A 157 3.85 26.64 1.53
C MET A 157 5.03 25.79 1.95
N ARG A 158 5.90 26.37 2.79
CA ARG A 158 7.12 25.73 3.27
C ARG A 158 7.01 25.42 4.75
N TYR A 159 7.43 24.21 5.10
CA TYR A 159 7.42 23.70 6.46
C TYR A 159 8.77 23.07 6.79
N GLU A 160 9.08 22.94 8.07
CA GLU A 160 10.20 22.16 8.56
C GLU A 160 9.74 20.75 8.92
N ALA A 161 10.41 19.71 8.43
CA ALA A 161 10.21 18.33 8.81
C ALA A 161 10.82 18.10 10.21
N VAL A 162 10.10 18.46 11.26
CA VAL A 162 10.58 18.45 12.66
C VAL A 162 10.91 17.02 13.11
N GLU A 163 10.07 16.09 12.71
CA GLU A 163 10.27 14.66 12.96
C GLU A 163 9.93 13.88 11.71
N ILE A 164 10.71 12.85 11.41
CA ILE A 164 10.44 11.85 10.40
C ILE A 164 10.68 10.46 10.99
N GLY A 165 10.08 9.43 10.42
CA GLY A 165 10.30 8.06 10.86
C GLY A 165 9.59 7.04 10.00
N THR A 166 9.79 5.77 10.36
CA THR A 166 9.15 4.59 9.76
C THR A 166 8.09 4.01 10.68
N LEU A 167 7.31 3.05 10.17
CA LEU A 167 6.27 2.32 10.91
C LEU A 167 6.69 0.85 11.07
N LYS A 168 6.77 0.32 12.34
CA LYS A 168 7.22 -1.05 12.65
C LYS A 168 6.47 -1.71 13.83
N PRO A 169 5.19 -1.96 13.80
CA PRO A 169 4.06 -1.21 13.26
C PRO A 169 3.92 0.18 13.89
N GLU A 170 4.54 0.43 15.04
CA GLU A 170 4.55 1.74 15.69
C GLU A 170 5.49 2.74 15.00
N MET A 171 5.28 4.01 15.28
CA MET A 171 6.13 5.08 14.77
C MET A 171 7.53 5.00 15.38
N VAL A 172 8.54 4.79 14.55
CA VAL A 172 9.95 4.77 14.94
C VAL A 172 10.67 5.93 14.27
N PRO A 173 11.12 6.95 15.04
CA PRO A 173 11.86 8.07 14.48
C PRO A 173 13.14 7.62 13.78
N CYS A 174 13.50 8.32 12.68
CA CYS A 174 14.78 8.15 11.99
C CYS A 174 15.34 9.50 11.54
N ASP A 175 16.58 9.51 11.04
CA ASP A 175 17.24 10.74 10.61
C ASP A 175 17.03 11.01 9.12
N GLU A 176 16.80 9.99 8.31
CA GLU A 176 16.52 10.11 6.87
C GLU A 176 15.55 9.05 6.37
N LEU A 177 14.81 9.40 5.29
CA LEU A 177 14.06 8.51 4.43
C LEU A 177 14.53 8.74 2.99
N ALA A 178 15.00 7.68 2.35
CA ALA A 178 15.53 7.73 0.98
C ALA A 178 14.47 7.38 -0.07
N ALA A 179 14.78 7.61 -1.34
CA ALA A 179 13.95 7.21 -2.47
C ALA A 179 13.49 5.75 -2.34
N GLY A 180 12.19 5.51 -2.49
CA GLY A 180 11.56 4.20 -2.33
C GLY A 180 11.03 3.91 -0.93
N GLU A 181 11.47 4.63 0.10
CA GLU A 181 11.03 4.39 1.46
C GLU A 181 9.68 5.05 1.77
N VAL A 182 8.92 4.41 2.65
CA VAL A 182 7.65 4.88 3.19
C VAL A 182 7.84 5.21 4.65
N GLY A 183 7.27 6.32 5.08
CA GLY A 183 7.34 6.74 6.47
C GLY A 183 6.36 7.86 6.79
N TYR A 184 6.58 8.51 7.91
CA TYR A 184 5.79 9.64 8.36
C TYR A 184 6.63 10.91 8.53
N VAL A 185 5.97 12.05 8.45
CA VAL A 185 6.55 13.38 8.66
C VAL A 185 5.64 14.19 9.58
N ILE A 186 6.23 14.89 10.52
CA ILE A 186 5.55 15.88 11.37
C ILE A 186 6.15 17.24 11.05
N CYS A 187 5.32 18.19 10.61
CA CYS A 187 5.74 19.50 10.13
C CYS A 187 5.24 20.67 10.97
N ASN A 188 4.81 20.48 12.22
CA ASN A 188 4.22 21.55 13.05
C ASN A 188 3.17 22.40 12.30
N ILE A 189 2.38 21.77 11.46
CA ILE A 189 1.24 22.43 10.80
C ILE A 189 0.21 22.71 11.91
N LYS A 190 0.06 23.99 12.23
CA LYS A 190 -1.02 24.46 13.13
C LYS A 190 -2.22 24.76 12.24
N THR A 191 -3.34 24.14 12.54
CA THR A 191 -4.65 24.46 11.97
C THR A 191 -5.16 25.77 12.53
#